data_18273b3d08857f596c342990a146a347
#
_entry.id   18273b3d08857f596c342990a146a347
#
_cell.length_a   1.000
_cell.length_b   1.000
_cell.length_c   1.000
_cell.angle_alpha   90.00
_cell.angle_beta   90.00
_cell.angle_gamma   90.00
#
_symmetry.space_group_name_H-M   'P 1'
#
loop_
_entity.id
_entity.type
_entity.pdbx_description
1 polymer ?
#
loop_
_entity_poly.entity_id
_entity_poly.type
_entity_poly.pdbx_seq_one_letter_code
_entity_poly.pdbx_strand_id
1 'polypeptide(L)'
;MKRTGKEHQWDVVALCALAALFLASGSLVAQTGDNTTAQVTFTKEIAPILQQHCQECHRPNAIAPMSLQTYQEVRPWAKAIKERVSARMMPPWFVDPNVGINKFKNYGGLTDDEIATIVAWVDGGAPMGNLSEMPAPLKFDDDIWHIGTPEVVVAMPQDIVVKANGPDMWKNIIVDPGVKEDRYIKAVEIKPTKGRRVIHHIGTSLIYPDGGSAVIQAKNANIFEEDSGRLMKAGTKVVFGLHIHPYREDTTTNVEIGFIFYPKGYVPKYVAQTELMGDDHELDLPPNSDNVRYDSYKILTNPTRILSYAPHMHTRAKAQCLEAILPEKSEQRDGNKVETLNCIDHFDFNWMMVYEYATDAQPLLPAGTVLHLVSWYNNTASNRLNNDPDNWIGYGQRSIDDMAMAWMTFYNLSQKEFDEQVAERKTRTKEVSEAFPLKKISQ
;
A
#
# COMPACT_ATOMS: atom_id res chain seq x y z
N MET A 1 66.17 42.52 -17.91
CA MET A 1 67.20 41.73 -18.63
C MET A 1 66.49 40.98 -19.73
N LYS A 2 66.58 41.54 -20.93
CA LYS A 2 67.29 41.06 -22.13
C LYS A 2 66.83 39.68 -22.55
N ARG A 3 66.06 39.64 -23.66
CA ARG A 3 66.35 39.37 -25.06
C ARG A 3 66.28 37.89 -25.38
N THR A 4 65.78 37.36 -26.48
CA THR A 4 65.56 37.67 -27.91
C THR A 4 64.94 36.43 -28.49
N GLY A 5 63.96 36.35 -29.30
CA GLY A 5 63.89 36.76 -30.73
C GLY A 5 64.36 35.66 -31.68
N LYS A 6 63.45 35.15 -32.52
CA LYS A 6 63.64 35.13 -33.97
C LYS A 6 62.55 34.38 -34.70
N GLU A 7 61.96 35.09 -35.60
CA GLU A 7 61.19 34.70 -36.79
C GLU A 7 62.08 33.89 -37.78
N HIS A 8 61.41 33.11 -38.62
CA HIS A 8 61.70 32.91 -40.03
C HIS A 8 60.50 32.18 -40.68
N GLN A 9 59.91 32.73 -41.45
CA GLN A 9 59.39 33.07 -42.80
C GLN A 9 60.04 32.26 -43.95
N TRP A 10 59.29 32.15 -45.03
CA TRP A 10 59.51 31.69 -46.42
C TRP A 10 59.06 30.23 -46.69
N ASP A 11 58.44 29.88 -47.83
CA ASP A 11 57.75 30.61 -48.92
C ASP A 11 56.90 29.57 -49.70
N VAL A 12 55.95 30.16 -50.41
CA VAL A 12 55.10 29.69 -51.52
C VAL A 12 55.85 28.94 -52.62
N VAL A 13 55.25 27.86 -53.16
CA VAL A 13 55.16 27.58 -54.58
C VAL A 13 53.92 26.80 -54.94
N ALA A 14 53.09 27.33 -55.80
CA ALA A 14 51.99 26.68 -56.50
C ALA A 14 52.50 25.78 -57.63
N LEU A 15 51.74 24.68 -57.91
CA LEU A 15 51.54 24.24 -59.30
C LEU A 15 50.25 23.45 -59.46
N CYS A 16 49.49 23.86 -60.46
CA CYS A 16 48.27 23.23 -60.96
C CYS A 16 48.54 21.90 -61.67
N ALA A 17 47.69 20.92 -61.57
CA ALA A 17 47.41 19.99 -62.67
C ALA A 17 45.97 19.45 -62.57
N LEU A 18 45.18 19.74 -63.61
CA LEU A 18 43.87 19.24 -63.93
C LEU A 18 43.89 17.72 -64.19
N ALA A 19 42.83 17.05 -63.80
CA ALA A 19 42.09 16.10 -64.66
C ALA A 19 40.86 15.51 -63.93
N ALA A 20 39.71 15.90 -64.35
CA ALA A 20 38.61 15.11 -64.95
C ALA A 20 37.86 14.14 -64.06
N LEU A 21 36.63 14.57 -63.76
CA LEU A 21 35.35 13.88 -63.94
C LEU A 21 35.28 12.36 -63.61
N PHE A 22 34.53 12.08 -62.54
CA PHE A 22 33.41 11.16 -62.66
C PHE A 22 32.31 11.56 -61.68
N LEU A 23 31.22 12.13 -62.21
CA LEU A 23 29.93 12.29 -61.55
C LEU A 23 29.30 10.91 -61.34
N ALA A 24 29.41 10.41 -60.15
CA ALA A 24 28.52 9.34 -59.64
C ALA A 24 27.61 10.00 -58.61
N SER A 25 26.44 10.47 -59.10
CA SER A 25 25.34 10.90 -58.27
C SER A 25 24.75 9.68 -57.54
N GLY A 26 25.37 9.25 -56.49
CA GLY A 26 24.78 8.35 -55.55
C GLY A 26 23.85 9.14 -54.64
N SER A 27 22.57 9.13 -54.99
CA SER A 27 21.52 9.55 -54.06
C SER A 27 21.63 8.67 -52.79
N LEU A 28 22.29 9.18 -51.75
CA LEU A 28 22.08 8.64 -50.41
C LEU A 28 20.63 8.97 -50.06
N VAL A 29 19.73 8.02 -50.32
CA VAL A 29 18.45 7.96 -49.64
C VAL A 29 18.84 7.67 -48.16
N ALA A 30 18.94 8.71 -47.36
CA ALA A 30 18.89 8.58 -45.93
C ALA A 30 17.53 7.88 -45.65
N GLN A 31 17.54 6.57 -45.44
CA GLN A 31 16.46 5.90 -44.74
C GLN A 31 16.48 6.51 -43.34
N THR A 32 15.72 7.59 -43.17
CA THR A 32 15.17 7.94 -41.88
C THR A 32 14.28 6.78 -41.50
N GLY A 33 14.87 5.80 -40.84
CA GLY A 33 14.08 4.83 -40.12
C GLY A 33 13.17 5.64 -39.21
N ASP A 34 11.92 5.67 -39.62
CA ASP A 34 10.83 6.26 -38.84
C ASP A 34 10.66 5.35 -37.60
N ASN A 35 11.60 5.49 -36.67
CA ASN A 35 11.49 4.94 -35.32
C ASN A 35 10.57 5.90 -34.54
N THR A 36 9.38 6.14 -35.11
CA THR A 36 8.29 6.73 -34.35
C THR A 36 7.89 5.70 -33.32
N THR A 37 8.60 5.67 -32.19
CA THR A 37 7.99 5.12 -30.96
C THR A 37 6.64 5.82 -30.85
N ALA A 38 5.56 5.03 -30.97
CA ALA A 38 4.21 5.58 -30.95
C ALA A 38 4.09 6.48 -29.73
N GLN A 39 3.72 7.75 -29.98
CA GLN A 39 3.62 8.74 -28.89
C GLN A 39 2.59 8.27 -27.88
N VAL A 40 2.98 8.17 -26.61
CA VAL A 40 2.07 7.85 -25.51
C VAL A 40 1.00 8.92 -25.41
N THR A 41 -0.28 8.52 -25.39
CA THR A 41 -1.42 9.42 -25.35
C THR A 41 -2.30 9.19 -24.13
N PHE A 42 -3.09 10.20 -23.75
CA PHE A 42 -4.01 10.07 -22.64
C PHE A 42 -5.06 8.99 -22.90
N THR A 43 -5.70 9.01 -24.07
CA THR A 43 -6.84 8.14 -24.36
C THR A 43 -6.48 6.66 -24.39
N LYS A 44 -5.30 6.34 -24.92
CA LYS A 44 -4.93 4.94 -25.15
C LYS A 44 -4.18 4.31 -23.97
N GLU A 45 -3.18 5.02 -23.43
CA GLU A 45 -2.30 4.45 -22.42
C GLU A 45 -2.59 4.99 -21.00
N ILE A 46 -2.88 6.28 -20.83
CA ILE A 46 -2.98 6.89 -19.51
C ILE A 46 -4.35 6.69 -18.86
N ALA A 47 -5.43 6.86 -19.60
CA ALA A 47 -6.77 6.69 -19.06
C ALA A 47 -7.01 5.29 -18.45
N PRO A 48 -6.57 4.18 -19.08
CA PRO A 48 -6.66 2.85 -18.45
C PRO A 48 -5.89 2.76 -17.12
N ILE A 49 -4.68 3.29 -17.04
CA ILE A 49 -3.88 3.29 -15.80
C ILE A 49 -4.60 4.09 -14.70
N LEU A 50 -5.11 5.28 -15.04
CA LEU A 50 -5.85 6.11 -14.09
C LEU A 50 -7.14 5.44 -13.62
N GLN A 51 -7.86 4.76 -14.50
CA GLN A 51 -9.05 3.99 -14.16
C GLN A 51 -8.74 2.88 -13.17
N GLN A 52 -7.65 2.16 -13.39
CA GLN A 52 -7.28 1.01 -12.57
C GLN A 52 -6.75 1.41 -11.18
N HIS A 53 -5.94 2.49 -11.09
CA HIS A 53 -5.16 2.77 -9.89
C HIS A 53 -5.50 4.09 -9.18
N CYS A 54 -6.25 5.00 -9.82
CA CYS A 54 -6.40 6.36 -9.29
C CYS A 54 -7.87 6.78 -9.08
N GLN A 55 -8.76 6.40 -9.99
CA GLN A 55 -10.13 6.95 -10.02
C GLN A 55 -11.02 6.48 -8.88
N GLU A 56 -10.68 5.38 -8.18
CA GLU A 56 -11.41 5.00 -6.97
C GLU A 56 -11.41 6.14 -5.92
N CYS A 57 -10.27 6.81 -5.78
CA CYS A 57 -10.11 7.95 -4.88
C CYS A 57 -10.25 9.30 -5.57
N HIS A 58 -9.76 9.43 -6.82
CA HIS A 58 -9.72 10.67 -7.58
C HIS A 58 -10.93 10.81 -8.52
N ARG A 59 -12.10 10.98 -7.95
CA ARG A 59 -13.38 11.22 -8.63
C ARG A 59 -14.27 12.15 -7.82
N PRO A 60 -15.34 12.72 -8.41
CA PRO A 60 -16.29 13.54 -7.66
C PRO A 60 -16.83 12.80 -6.42
N ASN A 61 -16.93 13.51 -5.31
CA ASN A 61 -17.42 13.02 -4.01
C ASN A 61 -16.59 11.91 -3.34
N ALA A 62 -15.46 11.49 -3.90
CA ALA A 62 -14.52 10.59 -3.26
C ALA A 62 -13.50 11.38 -2.40
N ILE A 63 -12.55 10.67 -1.78
CA ILE A 63 -11.65 11.24 -0.76
C ILE A 63 -10.61 12.21 -1.32
N ALA A 64 -10.14 11.99 -2.57
CA ALA A 64 -9.08 12.82 -3.15
C ALA A 64 -9.57 14.21 -3.57
N PRO A 65 -8.70 15.24 -3.54
CA PRO A 65 -9.11 16.64 -3.74
C PRO A 65 -9.45 17.00 -5.18
N MET A 66 -9.01 16.21 -6.18
CA MET A 66 -9.27 16.48 -7.60
C MET A 66 -9.74 15.20 -8.30
N SER A 67 -10.56 15.38 -9.34
CA SER A 67 -10.96 14.31 -10.23
C SER A 67 -9.89 14.03 -11.29
N LEU A 68 -9.71 12.75 -11.64
CA LEU A 68 -8.82 12.27 -12.71
C LEU A 68 -9.60 11.42 -13.72
N GLN A 69 -10.85 11.76 -14.01
CA GLN A 69 -11.72 10.99 -14.90
C GLN A 69 -11.60 11.41 -16.37
N THR A 70 -11.36 12.70 -16.63
CA THR A 70 -11.29 13.25 -17.99
C THR A 70 -9.93 13.87 -18.28
N TYR A 71 -9.59 13.98 -19.57
CA TYR A 71 -8.36 14.65 -19.98
C TYR A 71 -8.25 16.09 -19.45
N GLN A 72 -9.37 16.83 -19.46
CA GLN A 72 -9.42 18.22 -19.00
C GLN A 72 -9.14 18.33 -17.49
N GLU A 73 -9.57 17.35 -16.71
CA GLU A 73 -9.29 17.29 -15.28
C GLU A 73 -7.86 16.86 -14.98
N VAL A 74 -7.30 15.93 -15.78
CA VAL A 74 -5.96 15.34 -15.55
C VAL A 74 -4.85 16.25 -16.06
N ARG A 75 -5.00 16.84 -17.23
CA ARG A 75 -3.95 17.59 -17.94
C ARG A 75 -3.30 18.70 -17.09
N PRO A 76 -4.04 19.49 -16.30
CA PRO A 76 -3.45 20.51 -15.43
C PRO A 76 -2.52 19.94 -14.35
N TRP A 77 -2.75 18.71 -13.93
CA TRP A 77 -2.00 18.02 -12.88
C TRP A 77 -0.86 17.13 -13.40
N ALA A 78 -0.66 17.04 -14.71
CA ALA A 78 0.26 16.08 -15.33
C ALA A 78 1.66 16.08 -14.69
N LYS A 79 2.25 17.27 -14.46
CA LYS A 79 3.57 17.39 -13.80
C LYS A 79 3.54 16.85 -12.37
N ALA A 80 2.54 17.21 -11.57
CA ALA A 80 2.41 16.77 -10.21
C ALA A 80 2.15 15.24 -10.14
N ILE A 81 1.36 14.70 -11.07
CA ILE A 81 1.16 13.24 -11.22
C ILE A 81 2.51 12.55 -11.47
N LYS A 82 3.29 13.02 -12.47
CA LYS A 82 4.61 12.48 -12.75
C LYS A 82 5.50 12.49 -11.50
N GLU A 83 5.59 13.62 -10.80
CA GLU A 83 6.41 13.73 -9.59
C GLU A 83 5.99 12.73 -8.52
N ARG A 84 4.68 12.61 -8.26
CA ARG A 84 4.15 11.71 -7.21
C ARG A 84 4.30 10.24 -7.55
N VAL A 85 4.05 9.85 -8.81
CA VAL A 85 4.17 8.44 -9.21
C VAL A 85 5.64 8.02 -9.33
N SER A 86 6.53 8.89 -9.80
CA SER A 86 7.97 8.61 -9.88
C SER A 86 8.59 8.44 -8.49
N ALA A 87 8.10 9.19 -7.50
CA ALA A 87 8.49 9.03 -6.10
C ALA A 87 7.73 7.93 -5.37
N ARG A 88 6.86 7.16 -6.04
CA ARG A 88 5.97 6.13 -5.46
C ARG A 88 5.11 6.63 -4.29
N MET A 89 4.86 7.93 -4.24
CA MET A 89 3.97 8.55 -3.24
C MET A 89 2.48 8.40 -3.59
N MET A 90 2.16 8.10 -4.85
CA MET A 90 0.82 7.81 -5.35
C MET A 90 0.87 6.73 -6.44
N PRO A 91 -0.05 5.77 -6.37
CA PRO A 91 -1.02 5.50 -5.29
C PRO A 91 -0.32 5.24 -3.95
N PRO A 92 -1.01 5.40 -2.79
CA PRO A 92 -0.42 5.16 -1.48
C PRO A 92 -0.20 3.65 -1.23
N TRP A 93 0.87 3.13 -1.81
CA TRP A 93 1.32 1.76 -1.67
C TRP A 93 2.82 1.74 -1.43
N PHE A 94 3.22 1.45 -0.20
CA PHE A 94 4.56 1.73 0.31
C PHE A 94 5.40 0.48 0.60
N VAL A 95 4.95 -0.69 0.17
CA VAL A 95 5.77 -1.91 0.23
C VAL A 95 6.91 -1.79 -0.77
N ASP A 96 8.15 -1.99 -0.28
CA ASP A 96 9.32 -2.07 -1.15
C ASP A 96 9.18 -3.27 -2.11
N PRO A 97 9.11 -3.05 -3.42
CA PRO A 97 8.88 -4.12 -4.38
C PRO A 97 10.07 -5.09 -4.50
N ASN A 98 11.21 -4.75 -3.93
CA ASN A 98 12.45 -5.54 -4.02
C ASN A 98 12.75 -6.36 -2.76
N VAL A 99 11.92 -6.21 -1.70
CA VAL A 99 12.18 -6.83 -0.40
C VAL A 99 11.02 -7.71 0.04
N GLY A 100 11.34 -8.96 0.34
CA GLY A 100 10.40 -9.92 0.93
C GLY A 100 9.25 -10.32 0.00
N ILE A 101 8.05 -10.43 0.56
CA ILE A 101 6.86 -10.90 -0.14
C ILE A 101 6.17 -9.74 -0.83
N ASN A 102 6.02 -9.84 -2.16
CA ASN A 102 5.40 -8.83 -3.01
C ASN A 102 4.10 -9.29 -3.68
N LYS A 103 3.48 -10.34 -3.16
CA LYS A 103 2.18 -10.84 -3.63
C LYS A 103 1.09 -10.51 -2.66
N PHE A 104 0.22 -9.58 -3.04
CA PHE A 104 -0.90 -9.11 -2.24
C PHE A 104 -2.22 -9.25 -3.00
N LYS A 105 -3.32 -9.58 -2.31
CA LYS A 105 -4.67 -9.61 -2.87
C LYS A 105 -5.13 -8.23 -3.30
N ASN A 106 -4.70 -7.24 -2.57
CA ASN A 106 -5.13 -5.85 -2.69
C ASN A 106 -4.00 -4.95 -3.21
N TYR A 107 -3.17 -5.47 -4.11
CA TYR A 107 -2.08 -4.68 -4.67
C TYR A 107 -2.63 -3.39 -5.30
N GLY A 108 -2.18 -2.26 -4.77
CA GLY A 108 -2.63 -0.92 -5.17
C GLY A 108 -1.52 -0.06 -5.81
N GLY A 109 -0.30 -0.59 -5.95
CA GLY A 109 0.82 0.13 -6.55
C GLY A 109 0.79 0.19 -8.07
N LEU A 110 1.70 0.97 -8.64
CA LEU A 110 2.00 0.99 -10.07
C LEU A 110 3.21 0.10 -10.36
N THR A 111 3.20 -0.54 -11.51
CA THR A 111 4.39 -1.21 -12.06
C THR A 111 5.39 -0.19 -12.59
N ASP A 112 6.65 -0.59 -12.74
CA ASP A 112 7.69 0.28 -13.34
C ASP A 112 7.33 0.71 -14.75
N ASP A 113 6.70 -0.17 -15.54
CA ASP A 113 6.25 0.13 -16.90
C ASP A 113 5.11 1.18 -16.92
N GLU A 114 4.16 1.10 -15.99
CA GLU A 114 3.09 2.10 -15.84
C GLU A 114 3.65 3.46 -15.43
N ILE A 115 4.60 3.48 -14.50
CA ILE A 115 5.30 4.71 -14.09
C ILE A 115 6.05 5.29 -15.29
N ALA A 116 6.82 4.47 -16.02
CA ALA A 116 7.54 4.91 -17.20
C ALA A 116 6.61 5.46 -18.29
N THR A 117 5.44 4.83 -18.48
CA THR A 117 4.41 5.28 -19.42
C THR A 117 3.85 6.66 -19.04
N ILE A 118 3.52 6.87 -17.76
CA ILE A 118 3.06 8.17 -17.27
C ILE A 118 4.14 9.24 -17.45
N VAL A 119 5.39 8.91 -17.12
CA VAL A 119 6.53 9.82 -17.29
C VAL A 119 6.71 10.20 -18.76
N ALA A 120 6.71 9.23 -19.67
CA ALA A 120 6.84 9.46 -21.11
C ALA A 120 5.71 10.32 -21.67
N TRP A 121 4.47 10.09 -21.21
CA TRP A 121 3.33 10.93 -21.58
C TRP A 121 3.53 12.40 -21.19
N VAL A 122 3.93 12.64 -19.93
CA VAL A 122 4.12 14.01 -19.42
C VAL A 122 5.27 14.71 -20.15
N ASP A 123 6.39 14.02 -20.36
CA ASP A 123 7.57 14.54 -21.04
C ASP A 123 7.31 14.78 -22.54
N GLY A 124 6.43 13.99 -23.15
CA GLY A 124 5.92 14.18 -24.51
C GLY A 124 4.89 15.31 -24.67
N GLY A 125 4.67 16.14 -23.63
CA GLY A 125 3.75 17.28 -23.66
C GLY A 125 2.32 16.94 -23.24
N ALA A 126 2.10 15.75 -22.73
CA ALA A 126 0.81 15.21 -22.25
C ALA A 126 -0.32 15.32 -23.31
N PRO A 127 -0.14 14.72 -24.49
CA PRO A 127 -1.13 14.78 -25.57
C PRO A 127 -2.39 13.98 -25.23
N MET A 128 -3.54 14.43 -25.79
CA MET A 128 -4.83 13.79 -25.57
C MET A 128 -4.95 12.43 -26.28
N GLY A 129 -4.55 12.38 -27.54
CA GLY A 129 -4.78 11.20 -28.39
C GLY A 129 -6.14 11.17 -29.07
N ASN A 130 -6.49 10.02 -29.67
CA ASN A 130 -7.72 9.83 -30.40
C ASN A 130 -8.86 9.42 -29.46
N LEU A 131 -9.97 10.15 -29.50
CA LEU A 131 -11.15 9.87 -28.65
C LEU A 131 -11.75 8.48 -28.87
N SER A 132 -11.57 7.88 -30.05
CA SER A 132 -12.05 6.51 -30.30
C SER A 132 -11.29 5.44 -29.51
N GLU A 133 -10.13 5.77 -28.96
CA GLU A 133 -9.31 4.89 -28.13
C GLU A 133 -9.59 5.09 -26.62
N MET A 134 -10.46 6.04 -26.28
CA MET A 134 -10.80 6.30 -24.87
C MET A 134 -11.59 5.13 -24.29
N PRO A 135 -11.16 4.55 -23.17
CA PRO A 135 -11.94 3.50 -22.51
C PRO A 135 -13.27 4.05 -21.99
N ALA A 136 -14.26 3.16 -21.91
CA ALA A 136 -15.54 3.53 -21.32
C ALA A 136 -15.34 4.01 -19.87
N PRO A 137 -16.04 5.08 -19.45
CA PRO A 137 -15.96 5.55 -18.07
C PRO A 137 -16.37 4.47 -17.07
N LEU A 138 -15.63 4.38 -15.96
CA LEU A 138 -16.01 3.50 -14.86
C LEU A 138 -17.30 4.02 -14.20
N LYS A 139 -18.12 3.07 -13.80
CA LYS A 139 -19.30 3.35 -12.96
C LYS A 139 -18.94 3.02 -11.53
N PHE A 140 -19.06 3.99 -10.66
CA PHE A 140 -18.84 3.82 -9.23
C PHE A 140 -20.22 3.83 -8.55
N ASP A 141 -20.47 2.82 -7.76
CA ASP A 141 -21.68 2.74 -6.93
C ASP A 141 -21.24 2.66 -5.46
N ASP A 142 -21.24 3.81 -4.82
CA ASP A 142 -20.84 3.96 -3.41
C ASP A 142 -21.89 3.39 -2.44
N ASP A 143 -23.08 3.05 -2.94
CA ASP A 143 -24.18 2.53 -2.13
C ASP A 143 -24.20 1.02 -2.05
N ILE A 144 -23.47 0.31 -2.93
CA ILE A 144 -23.37 -1.15 -2.85
C ILE A 144 -22.44 -1.61 -1.71
N TRP A 145 -22.70 -2.82 -1.23
CA TRP A 145 -21.81 -3.57 -0.36
C TRP A 145 -20.93 -4.49 -1.21
N HIS A 146 -19.61 -4.32 -1.14
CA HIS A 146 -18.66 -5.16 -1.89
C HIS A 146 -18.60 -6.60 -1.39
N ILE A 147 -18.99 -6.81 -0.13
CA ILE A 147 -19.13 -8.16 0.45
C ILE A 147 -20.39 -8.89 0.00
N GLY A 148 -21.27 -8.26 -0.80
CA GLY A 148 -22.62 -8.74 -1.11
C GLY A 148 -23.64 -8.19 -0.12
N THR A 149 -24.85 -8.77 -0.06
CA THR A 149 -25.91 -8.28 0.84
C THR A 149 -25.62 -8.68 2.29
N PRO A 150 -25.36 -7.74 3.21
CA PRO A 150 -25.16 -8.05 4.62
C PRO A 150 -26.42 -8.65 5.26
N GLU A 151 -26.23 -9.62 6.15
CA GLU A 151 -27.31 -10.16 6.99
C GLU A 151 -27.66 -9.21 8.15
N VAL A 152 -26.66 -8.50 8.66
CA VAL A 152 -26.80 -7.50 9.72
C VAL A 152 -26.08 -6.22 9.31
N VAL A 153 -26.78 -5.12 9.37
CA VAL A 153 -26.23 -3.78 9.19
C VAL A 153 -26.35 -3.02 10.51
N VAL A 154 -25.23 -2.51 10.99
CA VAL A 154 -25.14 -1.70 12.20
C VAL A 154 -24.82 -0.28 11.77
N ALA A 155 -25.72 0.64 12.01
CA ALA A 155 -25.54 2.08 11.72
C ALA A 155 -25.16 2.85 12.99
N MET A 156 -24.40 3.92 12.84
CA MET A 156 -24.27 4.88 13.93
C MET A 156 -25.64 5.50 14.23
N PRO A 157 -26.00 5.67 15.51
CA PRO A 157 -27.34 6.13 15.91
C PRO A 157 -27.64 7.58 15.53
N GLN A 158 -26.61 8.39 15.29
CA GLN A 158 -26.73 9.82 14.97
C GLN A 158 -25.62 10.26 14.02
N ASP A 159 -25.95 11.23 13.18
CA ASP A 159 -24.96 11.93 12.36
C ASP A 159 -24.02 12.78 13.23
N ILE A 160 -22.74 12.82 12.86
CA ILE A 160 -21.76 13.70 13.48
C ILE A 160 -21.65 14.97 12.64
N VAL A 161 -21.86 16.12 13.27
CA VAL A 161 -21.66 17.43 12.64
C VAL A 161 -20.17 17.75 12.62
N VAL A 162 -19.65 18.07 11.45
CA VAL A 162 -18.25 18.44 11.22
C VAL A 162 -18.17 19.85 10.70
N LYS A 163 -17.53 20.74 11.46
CA LYS A 163 -17.33 22.15 11.09
C LYS A 163 -16.09 22.32 10.25
N ALA A 164 -16.15 23.10 9.18
CA ALA A 164 -15.05 23.35 8.24
C ALA A 164 -13.70 23.74 8.89
N ASN A 165 -13.77 24.52 9.96
CA ASN A 165 -12.61 25.02 10.72
C ASN A 165 -12.51 24.40 12.12
N GLY A 166 -13.16 23.26 12.35
CA GLY A 166 -13.12 22.54 13.61
C GLY A 166 -11.77 21.82 13.82
N PRO A 167 -11.51 21.36 15.03
CA PRO A 167 -10.39 20.48 15.30
C PRO A 167 -10.67 19.05 14.81
N ASP A 168 -9.64 18.24 14.68
CA ASP A 168 -9.75 16.80 14.54
C ASP A 168 -10.57 16.20 15.69
N MET A 169 -11.37 15.21 15.37
CA MET A 169 -12.24 14.54 16.34
C MET A 169 -11.99 13.04 16.37
N TRP A 170 -11.78 12.49 17.55
CA TRP A 170 -11.79 11.07 17.83
C TRP A 170 -13.08 10.68 18.54
N LYS A 171 -13.80 9.73 18.00
CA LYS A 171 -15.09 9.28 18.53
C LYS A 171 -15.14 7.77 18.63
N ASN A 172 -15.47 7.27 19.80
CA ASN A 172 -15.83 5.86 20.01
C ASN A 172 -17.34 5.76 20.24
N ILE A 173 -18.04 5.15 19.30
CA ILE A 173 -19.49 4.97 19.36
C ILE A 173 -19.78 3.48 19.49
N ILE A 174 -20.46 3.08 20.55
CA ILE A 174 -20.76 1.68 20.86
C ILE A 174 -22.21 1.41 20.51
N VAL A 175 -22.45 0.41 19.68
CA VAL A 175 -23.77 0.03 19.20
C VAL A 175 -23.99 -1.47 19.43
N ASP A 176 -25.18 -1.85 19.87
CA ASP A 176 -25.61 -3.25 19.96
C ASP A 176 -26.18 -3.70 18.60
N PRO A 177 -25.54 -4.67 17.92
CA PRO A 177 -26.03 -5.20 16.63
C PRO A 177 -27.23 -6.14 16.79
N GLY A 178 -27.64 -6.44 18.01
CA GLY A 178 -28.77 -7.32 18.29
C GLY A 178 -28.53 -8.82 18.09
N VAL A 179 -27.27 -9.25 18.00
CA VAL A 179 -26.90 -10.67 17.82
C VAL A 179 -27.23 -11.46 19.08
N LYS A 180 -28.10 -12.49 18.96
CA LYS A 180 -28.62 -13.26 20.10
C LYS A 180 -27.98 -14.63 20.29
N GLU A 181 -27.14 -15.05 19.37
CA GLU A 181 -26.45 -16.33 19.38
C GLU A 181 -25.03 -16.17 18.83
N ASP A 182 -24.13 -17.06 19.22
CA ASP A 182 -22.77 -17.07 18.70
C ASP A 182 -22.79 -17.37 17.20
N ARG A 183 -22.18 -16.51 16.41
CA ARG A 183 -22.07 -16.61 14.95
C ARG A 183 -20.64 -16.33 14.50
N TYR A 184 -20.21 -16.98 13.44
CA TYR A 184 -18.94 -16.67 12.83
C TYR A 184 -19.13 -15.71 11.65
N ILE A 185 -18.44 -14.58 11.69
CA ILE A 185 -18.40 -13.60 10.63
C ILE A 185 -17.60 -14.20 9.47
N LYS A 186 -18.23 -14.22 8.29
CA LYS A 186 -17.62 -14.63 7.02
C LYS A 186 -17.06 -13.43 6.25
N ALA A 187 -17.75 -12.29 6.34
CA ALA A 187 -17.31 -11.04 5.75
C ALA A 187 -17.82 -9.84 6.54
N VAL A 188 -17.08 -8.76 6.50
CA VAL A 188 -17.44 -7.48 7.11
C VAL A 188 -16.97 -6.33 6.23
N GLU A 189 -17.81 -5.31 6.12
CA GLU A 189 -17.49 -4.09 5.41
C GLU A 189 -17.91 -2.87 6.22
N ILE A 190 -17.07 -1.83 6.20
CA ILE A 190 -17.37 -0.54 6.78
C ILE A 190 -17.60 0.45 5.65
N LYS A 191 -18.74 1.14 5.70
CA LYS A 191 -19.14 2.06 4.65
C LYS A 191 -19.56 3.41 5.23
N PRO A 192 -18.86 4.51 4.94
CA PRO A 192 -19.38 5.85 5.16
C PRO A 192 -20.62 6.09 4.29
N THR A 193 -21.75 6.42 4.90
CA THR A 193 -23.00 6.72 4.19
C THR A 193 -23.19 8.20 3.94
N LYS A 194 -22.48 9.04 4.71
CA LYS A 194 -22.45 10.50 4.55
C LYS A 194 -21.04 11.01 4.85
N GLY A 195 -20.67 12.12 4.22
CA GLY A 195 -19.45 12.86 4.55
C GLY A 195 -18.17 12.05 4.47
N ARG A 196 -18.01 11.19 3.46
CA ARG A 196 -16.83 10.32 3.26
C ARG A 196 -15.51 11.09 3.37
N ARG A 197 -15.46 12.33 2.85
CA ARG A 197 -14.25 13.17 2.82
C ARG A 197 -13.72 13.59 4.17
N VAL A 198 -14.54 13.59 5.20
CA VAL A 198 -14.11 13.97 6.55
C VAL A 198 -13.75 12.76 7.41
N ILE A 199 -13.93 11.55 6.92
CA ILE A 199 -13.47 10.33 7.58
C ILE A 199 -12.01 10.09 7.20
N HIS A 200 -11.10 10.32 8.15
CA HIS A 200 -9.68 10.06 7.95
C HIS A 200 -9.38 8.56 8.01
N HIS A 201 -9.81 7.89 9.08
CA HIS A 201 -9.82 6.43 9.18
C HIS A 201 -10.87 5.94 10.18
N ILE A 202 -11.19 4.66 10.10
CA ILE A 202 -12.13 3.99 10.99
C ILE A 202 -11.46 2.74 11.55
N GLY A 203 -11.32 2.67 12.87
CA GLY A 203 -11.03 1.43 13.59
C GLY A 203 -12.34 0.81 14.07
N THR A 204 -12.47 -0.49 14.00
CA THR A 204 -13.64 -1.20 14.52
C THR A 204 -13.22 -2.33 15.44
N SER A 205 -13.94 -2.49 16.53
CA SER A 205 -13.74 -3.64 17.43
C SER A 205 -15.07 -4.18 17.92
N LEU A 206 -15.00 -5.44 18.33
CA LEU A 206 -16.06 -6.14 19.03
C LEU A 206 -15.77 -6.10 20.53
N ILE A 207 -16.74 -5.77 21.35
CA ILE A 207 -16.68 -5.94 22.80
C ILE A 207 -17.58 -7.12 23.16
N TYR A 208 -16.99 -8.16 23.71
CA TYR A 208 -17.70 -9.36 24.12
C TYR A 208 -18.34 -9.20 25.50
N PRO A 209 -19.44 -9.90 25.79
CA PRO A 209 -20.12 -9.82 27.10
C PRO A 209 -19.26 -10.28 28.26
N ASP A 210 -18.28 -11.15 28.02
CA ASP A 210 -17.33 -11.65 29.02
C ASP A 210 -16.14 -10.71 29.27
N GLY A 211 -16.17 -9.50 28.73
CA GLY A 211 -15.12 -8.47 28.91
C GLY A 211 -13.97 -8.57 27.90
N GLY A 212 -13.96 -9.60 27.04
CA GLY A 212 -12.99 -9.68 25.94
C GLY A 212 -13.29 -8.71 24.81
N SER A 213 -12.31 -8.45 23.97
CA SER A 213 -12.49 -7.66 22.76
C SER A 213 -11.73 -8.26 21.57
N ALA A 214 -12.16 -7.95 20.37
CA ALA A 214 -11.46 -8.32 19.14
C ALA A 214 -11.48 -7.14 18.17
N VAL A 215 -10.33 -6.80 17.64
CA VAL A 215 -10.24 -5.80 16.57
C VAL A 215 -10.68 -6.41 15.26
N ILE A 216 -11.58 -5.73 14.58
CA ILE A 216 -11.88 -5.97 13.18
C ILE A 216 -11.09 -4.96 12.40
N GLN A 217 -10.01 -5.40 11.79
CA GLN A 217 -9.28 -4.58 10.85
C GLN A 217 -10.10 -4.54 9.56
N ALA A 218 -10.99 -3.57 9.48
CA ALA A 218 -11.78 -3.39 8.28
C ALA A 218 -11.10 -2.31 7.43
N LYS A 219 -10.56 -2.74 6.33
CA LYS A 219 -10.66 -2.01 5.10
C LYS A 219 -12.13 -1.84 4.75
N ASN A 220 -12.41 -1.13 3.66
CA ASN A 220 -13.77 -1.01 3.17
C ASN A 220 -14.49 -2.38 3.20
N ALA A 221 -13.89 -3.44 2.69
CA ALA A 221 -14.43 -4.79 2.74
C ALA A 221 -13.36 -5.81 3.16
N ASN A 222 -13.69 -6.71 4.08
CA ASN A 222 -12.86 -7.84 4.47
C ASN A 222 -13.67 -9.13 4.32
N ILE A 223 -13.27 -9.98 3.39
CA ILE A 223 -13.82 -11.32 3.17
C ILE A 223 -12.78 -12.30 3.70
N PHE A 224 -13.13 -13.04 4.76
CA PHE A 224 -12.24 -14.03 5.32
C PHE A 224 -11.96 -15.16 4.32
N GLU A 225 -10.79 -15.79 4.44
CA GLU A 225 -10.43 -16.97 3.65
C GLU A 225 -11.49 -18.07 3.78
N GLU A 226 -11.54 -18.94 2.78
CA GLU A 226 -12.41 -20.12 2.84
C GLU A 226 -12.17 -20.90 4.11
N ASP A 227 -13.26 -21.31 4.77
CA ASP A 227 -13.24 -22.02 6.04
C ASP A 227 -12.51 -21.29 7.19
N SER A 228 -12.42 -19.94 7.08
CA SER A 228 -11.95 -19.10 8.18
C SER A 228 -12.97 -18.01 8.51
N GLY A 229 -12.94 -17.53 9.73
CA GLY A 229 -13.87 -16.47 10.16
C GLY A 229 -13.54 -15.96 11.55
N ARG A 230 -14.32 -14.99 11.99
CA ARG A 230 -14.19 -14.39 13.32
C ARG A 230 -15.44 -14.63 14.14
N LEU A 231 -15.27 -15.05 15.38
CA LEU A 231 -16.39 -15.24 16.28
C LEU A 231 -17.01 -13.89 16.69
N MET A 232 -18.32 -13.78 16.57
CA MET A 232 -19.15 -12.76 17.22
C MET A 232 -20.07 -13.48 18.22
N LYS A 233 -19.83 -13.30 19.51
CA LYS A 233 -20.62 -13.91 20.58
C LYS A 233 -21.99 -13.24 20.71
N ALA A 234 -22.98 -13.96 21.22
CA ALA A 234 -24.26 -13.38 21.58
C ALA A 234 -24.08 -12.17 22.51
N GLY A 235 -24.79 -11.08 22.27
CA GLY A 235 -24.67 -9.85 23.07
C GLY A 235 -23.40 -9.04 22.85
N THR A 236 -22.57 -9.39 21.86
CA THR A 236 -21.41 -8.58 21.45
C THR A 236 -21.85 -7.18 21.02
N LYS A 237 -21.12 -6.16 21.43
CA LYS A 237 -21.27 -4.78 20.95
C LYS A 237 -20.21 -4.43 19.92
N VAL A 238 -20.59 -3.59 18.97
CA VAL A 238 -19.69 -3.07 17.90
C VAL A 238 -19.24 -1.68 18.29
N VAL A 239 -17.94 -1.42 18.16
CA VAL A 239 -17.34 -0.09 18.38
C VAL A 239 -16.97 0.53 17.05
N PHE A 240 -17.46 1.72 16.78
CA PHE A 240 -16.98 2.59 15.72
C PHE A 240 -15.93 3.52 16.31
N GLY A 241 -14.67 3.25 16.05
CA GLY A 241 -13.55 4.12 16.38
C GLY A 241 -13.26 5.05 15.21
N LEU A 242 -13.68 6.30 15.28
CA LEU A 242 -13.62 7.24 14.18
C LEU A 242 -12.54 8.30 14.43
N HIS A 243 -11.68 8.50 13.46
CA HIS A 243 -10.89 9.72 13.34
C HIS A 243 -11.47 10.57 12.20
N ILE A 244 -11.96 11.74 12.56
CA ILE A 244 -12.64 12.68 11.66
C ILE A 244 -11.76 13.91 11.52
N HIS A 245 -11.39 14.22 10.27
CA HIS A 245 -10.62 15.40 9.91
C HIS A 245 -11.53 16.39 9.15
N PRO A 246 -11.70 17.65 9.62
CA PRO A 246 -12.50 18.65 8.93
C PRO A 246 -12.03 18.92 7.51
N TYR A 247 -12.99 19.17 6.62
CA TYR A 247 -12.73 19.58 5.25
C TYR A 247 -13.34 20.98 5.01
N ARG A 248 -13.07 21.59 3.89
CA ARG A 248 -13.33 23.00 3.54
C ARG A 248 -14.74 23.55 3.78
N GLU A 249 -15.72 22.71 4.10
CA GLU A 249 -17.11 23.07 4.28
C GLU A 249 -17.73 22.34 5.47
N ASP A 250 -18.75 22.95 6.07
CA ASP A 250 -19.55 22.31 7.09
C ASP A 250 -20.29 21.12 6.49
N THR A 251 -20.22 19.97 7.16
CA THR A 251 -20.86 18.75 6.69
C THR A 251 -21.33 17.88 7.84
N THR A 252 -21.98 16.77 7.51
CA THR A 252 -22.30 15.71 8.47
C THR A 252 -21.70 14.40 7.97
N THR A 253 -21.34 13.50 8.89
CA THR A 253 -20.86 12.17 8.55
C THR A 253 -21.64 11.10 9.32
N ASN A 254 -21.79 9.94 8.70
CA ASN A 254 -22.34 8.72 9.28
C ASN A 254 -21.70 7.50 8.65
N VAL A 255 -21.66 6.40 9.41
CA VAL A 255 -21.00 5.16 9.02
C VAL A 255 -21.87 3.97 9.36
N GLU A 256 -21.89 3.01 8.47
CA GLU A 256 -22.49 1.69 8.67
C GLU A 256 -21.45 0.59 8.61
N ILE A 257 -21.72 -0.50 9.32
CA ILE A 257 -20.94 -1.75 9.27
C ILE A 257 -21.88 -2.87 8.89
N GLY A 258 -21.57 -3.55 7.78
CA GLY A 258 -22.31 -4.71 7.29
C GLY A 258 -21.59 -6.01 7.65
N PHE A 259 -22.32 -7.01 8.11
CA PHE A 259 -21.83 -8.33 8.44
C PHE A 259 -22.51 -9.41 7.60
N ILE A 260 -21.72 -10.34 7.06
CA ILE A 260 -22.19 -11.62 6.53
C ILE A 260 -21.64 -12.70 7.45
N PHE A 261 -22.51 -13.62 7.85
CA PHE A 261 -22.16 -14.71 8.73
C PHE A 261 -22.14 -16.06 8.00
N TYR A 262 -21.42 -17.01 8.55
CA TYR A 262 -21.63 -18.40 8.21
C TYR A 262 -23.02 -18.89 8.68
N PRO A 263 -23.56 -19.98 8.11
CA PRO A 263 -24.80 -20.56 8.59
C PRO A 263 -24.77 -20.83 10.10
N LYS A 264 -25.94 -20.77 10.74
CA LYS A 264 -26.05 -21.07 12.17
C LYS A 264 -25.47 -22.45 12.51
N GLY A 265 -24.70 -22.51 13.60
CA GLY A 265 -24.04 -23.72 14.04
C GLY A 265 -22.79 -24.12 13.23
N TYR A 266 -22.47 -23.43 12.15
CA TYR A 266 -21.22 -23.66 11.44
C TYR A 266 -20.05 -23.07 12.23
N VAL A 267 -19.00 -23.86 12.39
CA VAL A 267 -17.74 -23.43 13.01
C VAL A 267 -16.66 -23.55 11.95
N PRO A 268 -16.06 -22.43 11.52
CA PRO A 268 -14.96 -22.47 10.55
C PRO A 268 -13.77 -23.20 11.14
N LYS A 269 -13.02 -23.86 10.28
CA LYS A 269 -11.80 -24.59 10.67
C LYS A 269 -10.77 -23.66 11.33
N TYR A 270 -10.67 -22.43 10.82
CA TYR A 270 -9.71 -21.44 11.29
C TYR A 270 -10.40 -20.21 11.87
N VAL A 271 -10.03 -19.84 13.08
CA VAL A 271 -10.53 -18.62 13.72
C VAL A 271 -9.48 -17.51 13.53
N ALA A 272 -9.81 -16.55 12.67
CA ALA A 272 -8.96 -15.41 12.42
C ALA A 272 -8.87 -14.50 13.66
N GLN A 273 -7.68 -14.10 13.99
CA GLN A 273 -7.35 -13.17 15.07
C GLN A 273 -6.66 -11.95 14.49
N THR A 274 -6.89 -10.79 15.10
CA THR A 274 -6.12 -9.58 14.79
C THR A 274 -5.54 -9.07 16.10
N GLU A 275 -4.23 -8.96 16.14
CA GLU A 275 -3.50 -8.49 17.30
C GLU A 275 -2.57 -7.36 16.93
N LEU A 276 -2.39 -6.45 17.86
CA LEU A 276 -1.35 -5.46 17.81
C LEU A 276 -0.04 -6.14 18.18
N MET A 277 0.92 -6.07 17.28
CA MET A 277 2.25 -6.63 17.44
C MET A 277 3.25 -5.50 17.69
N GLY A 278 4.17 -5.77 18.58
CA GLY A 278 5.18 -4.82 19.01
C GLY A 278 5.00 -4.45 20.49
N ASP A 279 6.10 -4.10 21.10
CA ASP A 279 6.16 -3.47 22.43
C ASP A 279 6.93 -2.17 22.26
N ASP A 280 6.25 -1.06 22.44
CA ASP A 280 6.77 0.28 22.19
C ASP A 280 6.86 1.15 23.46
N HIS A 281 6.66 0.54 24.65
CA HIS A 281 6.71 1.28 25.92
C HIS A 281 8.06 1.93 26.18
N GLU A 282 9.13 1.40 25.59
CA GLU A 282 10.49 1.95 25.68
C GLU A 282 10.88 2.77 24.44
N LEU A 283 9.90 3.15 23.60
CA LEU A 283 10.17 4.01 22.45
C LEU A 283 10.74 5.35 22.91
N ASP A 284 11.90 5.69 22.38
CA ASP A 284 12.66 6.88 22.76
C ASP A 284 13.25 7.55 21.51
N LEU A 285 12.67 8.68 21.13
CA LEU A 285 13.08 9.46 19.96
C LEU A 285 13.74 10.77 20.44
N PRO A 286 15.08 10.84 20.47
CA PRO A 286 15.78 12.04 20.89
C PRO A 286 15.47 13.26 20.02
N PRO A 287 15.56 14.48 20.56
CA PRO A 287 15.42 15.71 19.79
C PRO A 287 16.40 15.76 18.62
N ASN A 288 15.95 16.36 17.51
CA ASN A 288 16.77 16.62 16.31
C ASN A 288 17.52 15.38 15.75
N SER A 289 16.99 14.19 16.00
CA SER A 289 17.59 12.93 15.59
C SER A 289 16.89 12.36 14.37
N ASP A 290 17.65 12.06 13.32
CA ASP A 290 17.16 11.33 12.15
C ASP A 290 17.58 9.86 12.23
N ASN A 291 16.80 9.02 11.54
CA ASN A 291 17.05 7.61 11.39
C ASN A 291 17.16 6.85 12.72
N VAL A 292 16.37 7.26 13.71
CA VAL A 292 16.28 6.57 14.99
C VAL A 292 15.63 5.21 14.76
N ARG A 293 16.36 4.14 15.08
CA ARG A 293 15.88 2.77 14.94
C ARG A 293 15.27 2.29 16.25
N TYR A 294 14.12 1.61 16.15
CA TYR A 294 13.50 0.91 17.26
C TYR A 294 13.14 -0.52 16.86
N ASP A 295 13.42 -1.47 17.74
CA ASP A 295 13.22 -2.89 17.50
C ASP A 295 12.22 -3.45 18.52
N SER A 296 11.21 -4.18 18.05
CA SER A 296 10.28 -4.90 18.92
C SER A 296 10.06 -6.33 18.47
N TYR A 297 9.70 -7.21 19.40
CA TYR A 297 9.69 -8.64 19.18
C TYR A 297 8.42 -9.30 19.70
N LYS A 298 7.96 -10.36 19.01
CA LYS A 298 6.88 -11.23 19.47
C LYS A 298 7.18 -12.69 19.14
N ILE A 299 7.10 -13.56 20.15
CA ILE A 299 7.27 -15.00 19.94
C ILE A 299 5.93 -15.61 19.55
N LEU A 300 5.91 -16.40 18.47
CA LEU A 300 4.78 -17.22 18.06
C LEU A 300 4.79 -18.52 18.84
N THR A 301 3.82 -18.73 19.70
CA THR A 301 3.71 -19.94 20.52
C THR A 301 3.13 -21.14 19.76
N ASN A 302 2.43 -20.88 18.66
CA ASN A 302 1.83 -21.88 17.78
C ASN A 302 2.33 -21.71 16.35
N PRO A 303 2.30 -22.76 15.52
CA PRO A 303 2.45 -22.58 14.09
C PRO A 303 1.38 -21.60 13.60
N THR A 304 1.77 -20.64 12.78
CA THR A 304 0.93 -19.48 12.44
C THR A 304 0.92 -19.24 10.93
N ARG A 305 -0.24 -18.93 10.40
CA ARG A 305 -0.40 -18.39 9.04
C ARG A 305 -0.84 -16.94 9.11
N ILE A 306 0.00 -16.04 8.59
CA ILE A 306 -0.26 -14.60 8.59
C ILE A 306 -1.04 -14.24 7.32
N LEU A 307 -2.16 -13.54 7.49
CA LEU A 307 -3.06 -13.12 6.42
C LEU A 307 -2.79 -11.70 5.96
N SER A 308 -2.52 -10.81 6.91
CA SER A 308 -2.26 -9.40 6.61
C SER A 308 -1.33 -8.76 7.63
N TYR A 309 -0.71 -7.66 7.19
CA TYR A 309 0.15 -6.80 7.98
C TYR A 309 -0.22 -5.35 7.73
N ALA A 310 -0.31 -4.55 8.80
CA ALA A 310 -0.56 -3.12 8.72
C ALA A 310 0.33 -2.39 9.71
N PRO A 311 1.36 -1.69 9.25
CA PRO A 311 2.22 -0.88 10.10
C PRO A 311 1.40 0.19 10.82
N HIS A 312 1.72 0.41 12.10
CA HIS A 312 1.04 1.41 12.90
C HIS A 312 2.07 2.23 13.69
N MET A 313 2.29 3.41 13.21
CA MET A 313 3.21 4.40 13.75
C MET A 313 2.57 5.79 13.57
N HIS A 314 3.19 6.84 14.09
CA HIS A 314 2.65 8.20 13.96
C HIS A 314 3.51 9.10 13.06
N THR A 315 3.47 10.41 13.33
CA THR A 315 3.95 11.44 12.41
C THR A 315 5.46 11.47 12.17
N ARG A 316 6.26 10.84 13.05
CA ARG A 316 7.73 10.82 12.91
C ARG A 316 8.26 9.57 12.22
N ALA A 317 7.38 8.60 11.96
CA ALA A 317 7.79 7.35 11.31
C ALA A 317 8.26 7.56 9.87
N LYS A 318 9.26 6.80 9.48
CA LYS A 318 9.84 6.77 8.12
C LYS A 318 9.58 5.46 7.42
N ALA A 319 9.85 4.37 8.09
CA ALA A 319 9.86 3.03 7.52
C ALA A 319 9.61 1.98 8.60
N GLN A 320 9.13 0.81 8.19
CA GLN A 320 9.02 -0.35 9.06
C GLN A 320 9.22 -1.65 8.27
N CYS A 321 10.04 -2.56 8.80
CA CYS A 321 10.18 -3.91 8.26
C CYS A 321 9.62 -4.94 9.25
N LEU A 322 9.01 -5.98 8.71
CA LEU A 322 8.60 -7.19 9.41
C LEU A 322 9.51 -8.33 9.01
N GLU A 323 10.17 -8.93 9.99
CA GLU A 323 11.07 -10.08 9.83
C GLU A 323 10.59 -11.26 10.66
N ALA A 324 10.93 -12.46 10.23
CA ALA A 324 10.74 -13.71 10.95
C ALA A 324 12.10 -14.32 11.28
N ILE A 325 12.41 -14.45 12.56
CA ILE A 325 13.58 -15.18 13.05
C ILE A 325 13.12 -16.60 13.34
N LEU A 326 13.54 -17.55 12.50
CA LEU A 326 13.09 -18.93 12.55
C LEU A 326 13.82 -19.73 13.63
N PRO A 327 13.15 -20.70 14.30
CA PRO A 327 13.81 -21.56 15.28
C PRO A 327 14.83 -22.48 14.61
N GLU A 328 15.84 -22.93 15.38
CA GLU A 328 17.00 -23.70 14.87
C GLU A 328 16.66 -24.99 14.10
N LYS A 329 15.55 -25.61 14.43
CA LYS A 329 15.13 -26.88 13.84
C LYS A 329 14.23 -26.72 12.61
N SER A 330 13.95 -25.49 12.18
CA SER A 330 13.16 -25.26 10.97
C SER A 330 13.95 -25.58 9.70
N GLU A 331 13.34 -26.28 8.77
CA GLU A 331 13.92 -26.41 7.41
C GLU A 331 13.93 -25.03 6.76
N GLN A 332 15.11 -24.50 6.56
CA GLN A 332 15.34 -23.15 6.04
C GLN A 332 15.26 -23.13 4.52
N ARG A 333 14.66 -22.05 3.98
CA ARG A 333 14.98 -21.60 2.64
C ARG A 333 16.39 -20.99 2.71
N ASP A 334 17.32 -21.50 1.98
CA ASP A 334 18.68 -20.92 1.78
C ASP A 334 19.61 -20.84 3.02
N GLY A 335 19.33 -21.60 4.10
CA GLY A 335 20.21 -21.63 5.29
C GLY A 335 20.20 -20.37 6.17
N ASN A 336 19.36 -19.38 5.87
CA ASN A 336 19.26 -18.14 6.63
C ASN A 336 18.17 -18.25 7.71
N LYS A 337 18.51 -17.88 8.95
CA LYS A 337 17.58 -17.95 10.10
C LYS A 337 16.63 -16.76 10.16
N VAL A 338 16.90 -15.68 9.43
CA VAL A 338 16.09 -14.46 9.38
C VAL A 338 15.55 -14.31 7.97
N GLU A 339 14.22 -14.26 7.88
CA GLU A 339 13.49 -13.96 6.64
C GLU A 339 12.82 -12.58 6.77
N THR A 340 13.13 -11.65 5.90
CA THR A 340 12.35 -10.42 5.79
C THR A 340 11.06 -10.74 5.08
N LEU A 341 9.93 -10.56 5.77
CA LEU A 341 8.60 -10.83 5.22
C LEU A 341 8.18 -9.70 4.28
N ASN A 342 8.33 -8.46 4.71
CA ASN A 342 8.19 -7.26 3.88
C ASN A 342 8.69 -6.01 4.60
N CYS A 343 8.97 -4.95 3.82
CA CYS A 343 9.32 -3.64 4.32
C CYS A 343 8.40 -2.57 3.72
N ILE A 344 8.07 -1.58 4.54
CA ILE A 344 7.48 -0.31 4.14
C ILE A 344 8.63 0.69 4.15
N ASP A 345 9.09 1.13 2.99
CA ASP A 345 10.31 1.94 2.84
C ASP A 345 10.09 3.44 3.02
N HIS A 346 8.83 3.89 2.92
CA HIS A 346 8.43 5.27 3.20
C HIS A 346 7.01 5.32 3.76
N PHE A 347 6.92 5.23 5.08
CA PHE A 347 5.64 5.31 5.79
C PHE A 347 5.05 6.72 5.69
N ASP A 348 3.75 6.80 5.41
CA ASP A 348 2.98 8.05 5.46
C ASP A 348 1.84 7.91 6.46
N PHE A 349 1.87 8.67 7.55
CA PHE A 349 0.86 8.68 8.60
C PHE A 349 -0.56 8.90 8.07
N ASN A 350 -0.73 9.65 6.97
CA ASN A 350 -2.03 9.91 6.37
C ASN A 350 -2.61 8.69 5.65
N TRP A 351 -1.83 7.64 5.42
CA TRP A 351 -2.20 6.45 4.65
C TRP A 351 -1.85 5.17 5.40
N MET A 352 -2.60 4.86 6.45
CA MET A 352 -2.44 3.60 7.19
C MET A 352 -3.02 2.44 6.39
N MET A 353 -2.16 1.79 5.60
CA MET A 353 -2.55 0.72 4.70
C MET A 353 -2.53 -0.64 5.38
N VAL A 354 -3.44 -1.51 4.97
CA VAL A 354 -3.43 -2.95 5.27
C VAL A 354 -2.93 -3.70 4.05
N TYR A 355 -1.89 -4.48 4.20
CA TYR A 355 -1.30 -5.31 3.15
C TYR A 355 -1.77 -6.75 3.33
N GLU A 356 -2.69 -7.19 2.47
CA GLU A 356 -3.23 -8.56 2.52
C GLU A 356 -2.42 -9.46 1.61
N TYR A 357 -1.70 -10.42 2.19
CA TYR A 357 -0.94 -11.39 1.40
C TYR A 357 -1.86 -12.23 0.50
N ALA A 358 -1.45 -12.43 -0.75
CA ALA A 358 -2.11 -13.41 -1.61
C ALA A 358 -2.08 -14.80 -0.95
N THR A 359 -3.14 -15.59 -1.13
CA THR A 359 -3.32 -16.87 -0.42
C THR A 359 -2.13 -17.82 -0.54
N ASP A 360 -1.47 -17.83 -1.71
CA ASP A 360 -0.28 -18.64 -1.98
C ASP A 360 1.02 -18.06 -1.40
N ALA A 361 1.00 -16.78 -1.00
CA ALA A 361 2.15 -16.04 -0.48
C ALA A 361 2.08 -15.76 1.04
N GLN A 362 0.96 -16.07 1.70
CA GLN A 362 0.79 -15.90 3.14
C GLN A 362 1.93 -16.58 3.92
N PRO A 363 2.66 -15.89 4.81
CA PRO A 363 3.69 -16.51 5.62
C PRO A 363 3.15 -17.70 6.42
N LEU A 364 3.83 -18.86 6.32
CA LEU A 364 3.62 -20.04 7.16
C LEU A 364 4.83 -20.17 8.08
N LEU A 365 4.65 -19.89 9.34
CA LEU A 365 5.72 -19.79 10.32
C LEU A 365 5.55 -20.86 11.41
N PRO A 366 6.62 -21.62 11.75
CA PRO A 366 6.55 -22.64 12.79
C PRO A 366 6.44 -22.01 14.18
N ALA A 367 5.97 -22.78 15.14
CA ALA A 367 6.01 -22.39 16.55
C ALA A 367 7.46 -22.09 16.98
N GLY A 368 7.64 -21.09 17.85
CA GLY A 368 8.94 -20.62 18.28
C GLY A 368 9.58 -19.60 17.35
N THR A 369 8.95 -19.25 16.22
CA THR A 369 9.39 -18.12 15.41
C THR A 369 9.26 -16.84 16.23
N VAL A 370 10.30 -16.00 16.15
CA VAL A 370 10.26 -14.64 16.70
C VAL A 370 9.97 -13.68 15.56
N LEU A 371 8.83 -13.02 15.61
CA LEU A 371 8.55 -11.90 14.74
C LEU A 371 9.31 -10.68 15.25
N HIS A 372 9.99 -9.99 14.35
CA HIS A 372 10.80 -8.83 14.64
C HIS A 372 10.29 -7.66 13.80
N LEU A 373 9.85 -6.60 14.46
CA LEU A 373 9.52 -5.33 13.85
C LEU A 373 10.70 -4.39 14.00
N VAL A 374 11.17 -3.87 12.89
CA VAL A 374 12.20 -2.83 12.86
C VAL A 374 11.57 -1.56 12.33
N SER A 375 11.55 -0.52 13.14
CA SER A 375 10.94 0.77 12.81
C SER A 375 11.98 1.88 12.77
N TRP A 376 11.84 2.84 11.86
CA TRP A 376 12.73 3.99 11.74
C TRP A 376 11.95 5.29 11.80
N TYR A 377 12.55 6.30 12.47
CA TYR A 377 11.91 7.59 12.73
C TYR A 377 12.80 8.76 12.33
N ASN A 378 12.15 9.89 12.04
CA ASN A 378 12.78 11.18 11.82
C ASN A 378 12.16 12.23 12.77
N ASN A 379 12.86 12.53 13.86
CA ASN A 379 12.47 13.56 14.83
C ASN A 379 13.21 14.91 14.54
N THR A 380 13.45 15.23 13.28
CA THR A 380 14.09 16.50 12.89
C THR A 380 13.11 17.46 12.22
N ALA A 381 13.52 18.72 12.04
CA ALA A 381 12.77 19.73 11.30
C ALA A 381 12.62 19.42 9.79
N SER A 382 13.36 18.45 9.23
CA SER A 382 13.18 18.01 7.85
C SER A 382 11.90 17.19 7.64
N ASN A 383 11.36 16.60 8.71
CA ASN A 383 10.07 15.94 8.69
C ASN A 383 8.95 16.99 8.80
N ARG A 384 8.22 17.19 7.72
CA ARG A 384 7.15 18.21 7.63
C ARG A 384 5.94 17.94 8.54
N LEU A 385 5.76 16.70 9.01
CA LEU A 385 4.71 16.32 9.95
C LEU A 385 5.13 16.49 11.42
N ASN A 386 6.42 16.75 11.66
CA ASN A 386 6.94 16.98 12.99
C ASN A 386 6.84 18.46 13.39
N ASN A 387 5.92 18.76 14.28
CA ASN A 387 5.65 20.12 14.74
C ASN A 387 6.62 20.60 15.84
N ASP A 388 7.37 19.68 16.47
CA ASP A 388 8.26 19.98 17.59
C ASP A 388 9.51 19.06 17.55
N PRO A 389 10.52 19.41 16.74
CA PRO A 389 11.74 18.62 16.59
C PRO A 389 12.68 18.74 17.80
N ASP A 390 12.51 19.76 18.64
CA ASP A 390 13.37 20.02 19.80
C ASP A 390 12.96 19.22 21.05
N ASN A 391 11.89 18.44 20.95
CA ASN A 391 11.35 17.66 22.07
C ASN A 391 11.69 16.17 21.97
N TRP A 392 11.88 15.54 23.11
CA TRP A 392 11.92 14.09 23.27
C TRP A 392 10.53 13.51 23.06
N ILE A 393 10.42 12.42 22.28
CA ILE A 393 9.16 11.76 22.02
C ILE A 393 9.25 10.31 22.46
N GLY A 394 8.32 9.91 23.29
CA GLY A 394 8.13 8.52 23.70
C GLY A 394 6.83 7.93 23.15
N TYR A 395 6.52 6.74 23.68
CA TYR A 395 5.25 6.08 23.42
C TYR A 395 4.05 6.94 23.86
N GLY A 396 3.03 6.98 23.00
CA GLY A 396 1.74 7.58 23.34
C GLY A 396 0.72 7.43 22.24
N GLN A 397 -0.57 7.63 22.59
CA GLN A 397 -1.68 7.41 21.68
C GLN A 397 -2.05 8.64 20.84
N ARG A 398 -1.49 9.81 21.14
CA ARG A 398 -1.75 11.03 20.38
C ARG A 398 -0.88 11.05 19.12
N SER A 399 -1.36 11.66 18.06
CA SER A 399 -0.58 11.81 16.81
C SER A 399 0.74 12.56 16.99
N ILE A 400 0.89 13.35 18.07
CA ILE A 400 2.12 14.06 18.42
C ILE A 400 3.09 13.22 19.27
N ASP A 401 2.65 12.11 19.86
CA ASP A 401 3.49 11.06 20.41
C ASP A 401 3.88 10.10 19.27
N ASP A 402 4.53 8.97 19.56
CA ASP A 402 4.73 7.98 18.51
C ASP A 402 4.46 6.54 19.01
N MET A 403 4.37 5.59 18.07
CA MET A 403 4.19 4.18 18.29
C MET A 403 5.12 3.37 17.38
N ALA A 404 5.44 2.14 17.79
CA ALA A 404 6.28 1.21 17.03
C ALA A 404 5.59 -0.15 16.93
N MET A 405 4.43 -0.18 16.33
CA MET A 405 3.54 -1.34 16.30
C MET A 405 3.09 -1.70 14.90
N ALA A 406 2.48 -2.88 14.76
CA ALA A 406 1.77 -3.30 13.56
C ALA A 406 0.54 -4.12 13.91
N TRP A 407 -0.57 -3.91 13.23
CA TRP A 407 -1.71 -4.81 13.28
C TRP A 407 -1.44 -6.02 12.39
N MET A 408 -1.57 -7.22 12.94
CA MET A 408 -1.49 -8.46 12.19
C MET A 408 -2.78 -9.25 12.29
N THR A 409 -3.28 -9.69 11.14
CA THR A 409 -4.35 -10.70 11.09
C THR A 409 -3.73 -12.05 10.74
N PHE A 410 -4.06 -13.06 11.53
CA PHE A 410 -3.51 -14.40 11.39
C PHE A 410 -4.47 -15.44 11.96
N TYR A 411 -4.19 -16.70 11.73
CA TYR A 411 -4.74 -17.80 12.51
C TYR A 411 -3.66 -18.81 12.88
N ASN A 412 -3.87 -19.45 14.04
CA ASN A 412 -3.02 -20.49 14.53
C ASN A 412 -3.37 -21.82 13.85
N LEU A 413 -2.36 -22.66 13.66
CA LEU A 413 -2.45 -24.00 13.11
C LEU A 413 -2.05 -25.01 14.16
N SER A 414 -2.60 -26.21 14.09
CA SER A 414 -1.97 -27.38 14.71
C SER A 414 -0.68 -27.71 13.96
N GLN A 415 0.24 -28.44 14.60
CA GLN A 415 1.49 -28.86 13.93
C GLN A 415 1.19 -29.67 12.67
N LYS A 416 0.20 -30.57 12.72
CA LYS A 416 -0.22 -31.37 11.57
C LYS A 416 -0.67 -30.50 10.38
N GLU A 417 -1.53 -29.51 10.63
CA GLU A 417 -2.03 -28.61 9.58
C GLU A 417 -0.89 -27.76 9.00
N PHE A 418 0.04 -27.33 9.84
CA PHE A 418 1.22 -26.60 9.38
C PHE A 418 2.05 -27.46 8.42
N ASP A 419 2.36 -28.70 8.81
CA ASP A 419 3.15 -29.62 8.00
C ASP A 419 2.45 -29.93 6.67
N GLU A 420 1.13 -30.15 6.69
CA GLU A 420 0.30 -30.38 5.49
C GLU A 420 0.35 -29.16 4.55
N GLN A 421 0.16 -27.93 5.06
CA GLN A 421 0.18 -26.71 4.24
C GLN A 421 1.57 -26.39 3.68
N VAL A 422 2.63 -26.69 4.44
CA VAL A 422 4.01 -26.55 3.97
C VAL A 422 4.30 -27.55 2.84
N ALA A 423 3.87 -28.81 3.00
CA ALA A 423 4.04 -29.85 1.97
C ALA A 423 3.27 -29.51 0.69
N GLU A 424 2.03 -29.06 0.80
CA GLU A 424 1.21 -28.63 -0.33
C GLU A 424 1.86 -27.46 -1.09
N ARG A 425 2.40 -26.46 -0.35
CA ARG A 425 3.10 -25.34 -0.95
C ARG A 425 4.36 -25.76 -1.71
N LYS A 426 5.16 -26.67 -1.14
CA LYS A 426 6.35 -27.23 -1.79
C LYS A 426 5.98 -27.94 -3.10
N THR A 427 4.91 -28.76 -3.10
CA THR A 427 4.43 -29.47 -4.28
C THR A 427 3.99 -28.50 -5.37
N ARG A 428 3.18 -27.49 -5.05
CA ARG A 428 2.72 -26.48 -6.01
C ARG A 428 3.88 -25.68 -6.61
N THR A 429 4.86 -25.30 -5.79
CA THR A 429 6.05 -24.57 -6.27
C THR A 429 6.86 -25.45 -7.25
N LYS A 430 6.98 -26.75 -6.99
CA LYS A 430 7.65 -27.68 -7.89
C LYS A 430 6.92 -27.84 -9.22
N GLU A 431 5.59 -28.02 -9.19
CA GLU A 431 4.76 -28.12 -10.39
C GLU A 431 4.84 -26.88 -11.28
N VAL A 432 4.79 -25.67 -10.67
CA VAL A 432 4.96 -24.41 -11.40
C VAL A 432 6.37 -24.30 -12.01
N SER A 433 7.40 -24.68 -11.28
CA SER A 433 8.79 -24.67 -11.78
C SER A 433 9.01 -25.67 -12.92
N GLU A 434 8.37 -26.84 -12.88
CA GLU A 434 8.44 -27.83 -13.96
C GLU A 434 7.63 -27.40 -15.19
N ALA A 435 6.47 -26.76 -15.00
CA ALA A 435 5.64 -26.24 -16.08
C ALA A 435 6.27 -25.04 -16.81
N PHE A 436 7.04 -24.22 -16.09
CA PHE A 436 7.72 -23.04 -16.60
C PHE A 436 9.22 -23.05 -16.22
N PRO A 437 10.03 -23.92 -16.84
CA PRO A 437 11.46 -23.96 -16.54
C PRO A 437 12.10 -22.64 -16.95
N LEU A 438 12.73 -21.97 -15.97
CA LEU A 438 13.52 -20.76 -16.22
C LEU A 438 14.58 -21.10 -17.27
N LYS A 439 14.53 -20.45 -18.44
CA LYS A 439 15.61 -20.54 -19.42
C LYS A 439 16.89 -20.06 -18.72
N LYS A 440 17.86 -20.97 -18.55
CA LYS A 440 19.21 -20.57 -18.12
C LYS A 440 19.71 -19.53 -19.11
N ILE A 441 19.81 -18.29 -18.67
CA ILE A 441 20.53 -17.26 -19.40
C ILE A 441 21.99 -17.69 -19.28
N SER A 442 22.53 -18.24 -20.37
CA SER A 442 23.98 -18.51 -20.46
C SER A 442 24.70 -17.17 -20.36
N GLN A 443 25.54 -17.07 -19.33
CA GLN A 443 26.49 -15.96 -19.13
C GLN A 443 27.46 -15.86 -20.31
#